data_0ed53d30b8869748f5a3c8680706707d
#
_entry.id   0ed53d30b8869748f5a3c8680706707d
#
_cell.length_a   1.000
_cell.length_b   1.000
_cell.length_c   1.000
_cell.angle_alpha   90.00
_cell.angle_beta   90.00
_cell.angle_gamma   90.00
#
_symmetry.space_group_name_H-M   'P 1'
#
loop_
_entity.id
_entity.type
_entity.pdbx_description
1 polymer ?
#
loop_
_entity_poly.entity_id
_entity_poly.type
_entity_poly.pdbx_seq_one_letter_code
_entity_poly.pdbx_strand_id
1 'polypeptide(L)'
;MSKILSRSMPLLAKSIAIASIAGICLQALPSDARFNPGGTVGKPGNRRGLATRGGGCKASGNPTLTTLVPKSNVGLTASATPTFYWFIPQNTYQYVNFSLYSVDAEDNPTDLIYASTSRISGEGGLASVSIPKEGTTQSLEAGKSYRWMVRLLCSGNDRRGLSAMGWITYTPPSPQLANQLAVGNKADVYAEAGYWYDAVQELAQQKQANPTSPAVNQAWKELMESEFVQLNQLAAL
;
A
#
# COMPACT_ATOMS: atom_id res chain seq x y z
N MET A 1 24.06 71.94 -60.00
CA MET A 1 22.62 71.99 -59.86
C MET A 1 22.16 70.48 -59.82
N SER A 2 21.91 69.89 -58.68
CA SER A 2 21.26 68.63 -58.60
C SER A 2 20.73 68.44 -57.18
N LYS A 3 19.43 68.36 -57.02
CA LYS A 3 18.69 68.19 -55.77
C LYS A 3 18.76 66.73 -55.32
N ILE A 4 19.23 66.52 -54.11
CA ILE A 4 19.17 65.20 -53.46
C ILE A 4 17.87 65.16 -52.62
N LEU A 5 16.92 64.27 -52.99
CA LEU A 5 15.73 63.98 -52.23
C LEU A 5 16.12 63.00 -51.14
N SER A 6 15.96 63.38 -49.89
CA SER A 6 15.99 62.51 -48.75
C SER A 6 14.65 61.75 -48.62
N ARG A 7 14.69 60.47 -48.72
CA ARG A 7 13.54 59.57 -48.40
C ARG A 7 13.70 59.07 -47.00
N SER A 8 12.88 59.52 -46.09
CA SER A 8 12.69 58.92 -44.72
C SER A 8 11.92 57.65 -44.81
N MET A 9 12.53 56.56 -44.34
CA MET A 9 11.85 55.26 -44.09
C MET A 9 11.20 55.26 -42.69
N PRO A 10 9.96 54.77 -42.55
CA PRO A 10 9.36 54.57 -41.22
C PRO A 10 9.89 53.29 -40.57
N LEU A 11 10.33 53.38 -39.31
CA LEU A 11 10.62 52.26 -38.45
C LEU A 11 9.33 51.49 -38.14
N LEU A 12 9.23 50.24 -38.61
CA LEU A 12 8.23 49.30 -38.15
C LEU A 12 8.63 48.81 -36.72
N ALA A 13 7.89 49.26 -35.73
CA ALA A 13 7.95 48.70 -34.38
C ALA A 13 7.36 47.26 -34.40
N LYS A 14 8.19 46.25 -34.26
CA LYS A 14 7.76 44.86 -34.03
C LYS A 14 7.31 44.71 -32.56
N SER A 15 6.01 44.68 -32.33
CA SER A 15 5.42 44.31 -31.04
C SER A 15 5.66 42.84 -30.77
N ILE A 16 6.53 42.52 -29.79
CA ILE A 16 6.71 41.15 -29.28
C ILE A 16 5.56 40.91 -28.32
N ALA A 17 4.60 40.11 -28.73
CA ALA A 17 3.55 39.55 -27.86
C ALA A 17 4.17 38.49 -26.95
N ILE A 18 4.35 38.82 -25.68
CA ILE A 18 4.73 37.84 -24.64
C ILE A 18 3.48 37.01 -24.35
N ALA A 19 3.44 35.81 -24.90
CA ALA A 19 2.41 34.80 -24.53
C ALA A 19 2.71 34.32 -23.11
N SER A 20 1.97 34.80 -22.13
CA SER A 20 1.96 34.25 -20.75
C SER A 20 1.36 32.84 -20.78
N ILE A 21 2.23 31.85 -20.71
CA ILE A 21 1.80 30.47 -20.46
C ILE A 21 1.34 30.43 -19.00
N ALA A 22 0.02 30.57 -18.77
CA ALA A 22 -0.59 30.28 -17.49
C ALA A 22 -0.40 28.79 -17.23
N GLY A 23 0.53 28.45 -16.33
CA GLY A 23 0.71 27.11 -15.84
C GLY A 23 -0.59 26.65 -15.18
N ILE A 24 -1.31 25.74 -15.83
CA ILE A 24 -2.43 25.04 -15.24
C ILE A 24 -1.81 24.13 -14.17
N CYS A 25 -1.80 24.60 -12.92
CA CYS A 25 -1.61 23.71 -11.77
C CYS A 25 -2.74 22.71 -11.81
N LEU A 26 -2.47 21.50 -12.29
CA LEU A 26 -3.35 20.35 -12.11
C LEU A 26 -3.41 20.11 -10.60
N GLN A 27 -4.39 20.72 -9.95
CA GLN A 27 -4.69 20.39 -8.55
C GLN A 27 -5.27 18.98 -8.60
N ALA A 28 -4.51 18.03 -8.05
CA ALA A 28 -5.03 16.70 -7.79
C ALA A 28 -6.30 16.88 -6.95
N LEU A 29 -7.43 16.41 -7.47
CA LEU A 29 -8.68 16.38 -6.72
C LEU A 29 -8.43 15.58 -5.43
N PRO A 30 -9.00 16.00 -4.29
CA PRO A 30 -8.90 15.23 -3.06
C PRO A 30 -9.40 13.81 -3.33
N SER A 31 -8.57 12.84 -3.02
CA SER A 31 -8.85 11.44 -3.13
C SER A 31 -9.76 11.06 -1.95
N ASP A 32 -10.95 10.59 -2.22
CA ASP A 32 -11.90 10.13 -1.21
C ASP A 32 -11.82 8.59 -1.15
N ALA A 33 -10.67 8.08 -0.70
CA ALA A 33 -10.34 6.65 -0.68
C ALA A 33 -11.22 5.89 0.33
N ARG A 34 -12.52 5.78 0.04
CA ARG A 34 -13.46 5.00 0.84
C ARG A 34 -13.36 3.53 0.50
N PHE A 35 -12.80 2.76 1.42
CA PHE A 35 -12.75 1.31 1.26
C PHE A 35 -14.14 0.69 1.38
N ASN A 36 -14.51 -0.08 0.35
CA ASN A 36 -15.75 -0.87 0.31
C ASN A 36 -15.38 -2.37 0.27
N PRO A 37 -15.66 -3.16 1.31
CA PRO A 37 -15.28 -4.59 1.35
C PRO A 37 -16.06 -5.49 0.37
N GLY A 38 -17.01 -4.97 -0.40
CA GLY A 38 -17.74 -5.74 -1.42
C GLY A 38 -18.48 -6.97 -0.90
N GLY A 39 -18.91 -6.98 0.37
CA GLY A 39 -19.59 -8.11 0.99
C GLY A 39 -18.66 -9.26 1.42
N THR A 40 -17.37 -9.03 1.50
CA THR A 40 -16.37 -10.03 1.95
C THR A 40 -16.70 -10.51 3.38
N VAL A 41 -16.86 -11.81 3.56
CA VAL A 41 -17.07 -12.43 4.88
C VAL A 41 -15.77 -12.39 5.66
N GLY A 42 -15.84 -11.93 6.92
CA GLY A 42 -14.67 -11.86 7.79
C GLY A 42 -14.03 -13.20 8.06
N LYS A 43 -12.70 -13.23 8.19
CA LYS A 43 -11.90 -14.42 8.45
C LYS A 43 -11.29 -14.37 9.86
N PRO A 44 -11.11 -15.52 10.54
CA PRO A 44 -10.51 -15.56 11.87
C PRO A 44 -9.05 -15.13 11.85
N GLY A 45 -8.59 -14.59 12.98
CA GLY A 45 -7.19 -14.23 13.17
C GLY A 45 -6.99 -12.88 13.86
N ASN A 46 -5.74 -12.60 14.18
CA ASN A 46 -5.36 -11.42 14.90
C ASN A 46 -4.51 -10.51 14.01
N ARG A 47 -5.09 -9.44 13.51
CA ARG A 47 -4.34 -8.40 12.76
C ARG A 47 -3.40 -7.58 13.67
N ARG A 48 -3.56 -7.68 14.99
CA ARG A 48 -2.67 -7.06 16.00
C ARG A 48 -1.87 -8.11 16.70
N GLY A 49 -0.58 -7.84 16.91
CA GLY A 49 0.35 -8.78 17.47
C GLY A 49 -0.05 -9.26 18.87
N LEU A 50 -0.06 -10.57 19.00
CA LEU A 50 -0.15 -11.26 20.27
C LEU A 50 1.24 -11.74 20.65
N ALA A 51 1.73 -11.30 21.82
CA ALA A 51 2.98 -11.77 22.39
C ALA A 51 2.83 -13.17 22.97
N THR A 52 3.72 -14.08 22.63
CA THR A 52 3.90 -15.33 23.38
C THR A 52 4.72 -15.01 24.65
N ARG A 53 4.24 -15.44 25.81
CA ARG A 53 4.98 -15.27 27.08
C ARG A 53 6.29 -16.05 27.00
N GLY A 54 7.44 -15.39 27.33
CA GLY A 54 8.72 -16.08 27.52
C GLY A 54 9.79 -15.82 26.48
N GLY A 55 9.96 -14.59 25.98
CA GLY A 55 11.10 -14.17 25.16
C GLY A 55 11.82 -12.96 25.78
N GLY A 56 13.13 -12.89 25.69
CA GLY A 56 13.94 -11.75 26.15
C GLY A 56 13.71 -10.47 25.36
N CYS A 57 13.10 -10.55 24.16
CA CYS A 57 12.80 -9.42 23.31
C CYS A 57 11.46 -8.78 23.63
N LYS A 58 11.37 -7.47 23.44
CA LYS A 58 10.20 -6.65 23.77
C LYS A 58 9.84 -5.77 22.57
N ALA A 59 8.56 -5.53 22.42
CA ALA A 59 8.03 -4.46 21.60
C ALA A 59 7.36 -3.43 22.50
N SER A 60 7.54 -2.16 22.22
CA SER A 60 6.99 -1.04 22.98
C SER A 60 6.17 -0.13 22.08
N GLY A 61 5.17 0.51 22.67
CA GLY A 61 4.34 1.48 21.97
C GLY A 61 2.96 0.95 21.56
N ASN A 62 2.14 1.89 21.15
CA ASN A 62 0.84 1.66 20.56
C ASN A 62 0.80 2.45 19.25
N PRO A 63 0.59 1.79 18.10
CA PRO A 63 0.15 0.40 17.93
C PRO A 63 1.25 -0.64 18.17
N THR A 64 0.86 -1.86 18.51
CA THR A 64 1.71 -3.05 18.49
C THR A 64 1.97 -3.51 17.04
N LEU A 65 2.71 -4.61 16.83
CA LEU A 65 2.81 -5.23 15.50
C LEU A 65 1.41 -5.37 14.89
N THR A 66 1.18 -4.78 13.73
CA THR A 66 -0.17 -4.71 13.14
C THR A 66 -0.10 -4.97 11.65
N THR A 67 -0.80 -5.98 11.16
CA THR A 67 -0.99 -6.20 9.72
C THR A 67 -1.96 -5.16 9.16
N LEU A 68 -1.62 -4.59 7.99
CA LEU A 68 -2.51 -3.67 7.30
C LEU A 68 -3.56 -4.48 6.54
N VAL A 69 -4.60 -4.86 7.24
CA VAL A 69 -5.78 -5.54 6.69
C VAL A 69 -7.06 -4.89 7.21
N PRO A 70 -8.18 -5.00 6.50
CA PRO A 70 -9.47 -4.48 6.98
C PRO A 70 -9.88 -5.10 8.31
N LYS A 71 -10.93 -4.55 8.93
CA LYS A 71 -11.51 -5.08 10.17
C LYS A 71 -12.00 -6.52 10.03
N SER A 72 -12.45 -6.90 8.84
CA SER A 72 -12.82 -8.27 8.48
C SER A 72 -11.65 -9.25 8.47
N ASN A 73 -10.42 -8.77 8.61
CA ASN A 73 -9.16 -9.54 8.52
C ASN A 73 -8.89 -10.16 7.14
N VAL A 74 -9.65 -9.81 6.11
CA VAL A 74 -9.48 -10.28 4.73
C VAL A 74 -9.59 -9.12 3.75
N GLY A 75 -8.79 -9.14 2.69
CA GLY A 75 -8.84 -8.21 1.57
C GLY A 75 -8.65 -8.93 0.24
N LEU A 76 -9.16 -8.30 -0.83
CA LEU A 76 -8.90 -8.77 -2.20
C LEU A 76 -7.60 -8.18 -2.72
N THR A 77 -7.01 -8.86 -3.73
CA THR A 77 -5.96 -8.33 -4.59
C THR A 77 -6.22 -8.63 -6.05
N ALA A 78 -5.90 -7.68 -6.92
CA ALA A 78 -5.92 -7.81 -8.38
C ALA A 78 -4.63 -8.44 -8.93
N SER A 79 -3.62 -8.66 -8.07
CA SER A 79 -2.30 -9.16 -8.45
C SER A 79 -2.08 -10.61 -8.02
N ALA A 80 -1.57 -11.44 -8.93
CA ALA A 80 -1.09 -12.77 -8.59
C ALA A 80 0.22 -12.76 -7.76
N THR A 81 0.90 -11.60 -7.70
CA THR A 81 2.12 -11.37 -6.93
C THR A 81 2.00 -10.10 -6.09
N PRO A 82 1.11 -10.09 -5.07
CA PRO A 82 0.80 -8.89 -4.29
C PRO A 82 1.94 -8.47 -3.37
N THR A 83 1.82 -7.25 -2.86
CA THR A 83 2.64 -6.72 -1.77
C THR A 83 1.83 -6.70 -0.48
N PHE A 84 2.43 -7.19 0.59
CA PHE A 84 1.86 -7.21 1.94
C PHE A 84 2.48 -6.12 2.78
N TYR A 85 1.68 -5.43 3.58
CA TYR A 85 2.13 -4.35 4.45
C TYR A 85 1.78 -4.63 5.91
N TRP A 86 2.68 -4.23 6.81
CA TRP A 86 2.45 -4.26 8.26
C TRP A 86 3.21 -3.14 8.95
N PHE A 87 2.75 -2.76 10.12
CA PHE A 87 3.46 -1.85 11.00
C PHE A 87 4.28 -2.64 12.02
N ILE A 88 5.55 -2.28 12.17
CA ILE A 88 6.44 -2.78 13.22
C ILE A 88 6.56 -1.70 14.29
N PRO A 89 6.25 -1.98 15.58
CA PRO A 89 6.51 -1.04 16.67
C PRO A 89 8.01 -0.95 16.95
N GLN A 90 8.44 0.07 17.71
CA GLN A 90 9.80 0.07 18.25
C GLN A 90 10.03 -1.19 19.09
N ASN A 91 11.15 -1.87 18.92
CA ASN A 91 11.33 -3.19 19.47
C ASN A 91 12.81 -3.57 19.65
N THR A 92 13.06 -4.72 20.32
CA THR A 92 14.39 -5.32 20.49
C THR A 92 14.53 -6.67 19.77
N TYR A 93 13.60 -7.00 18.88
CA TYR A 93 13.68 -8.18 18.03
C TYR A 93 14.75 -7.99 16.95
N GLN A 94 15.32 -9.09 16.49
CA GLN A 94 16.41 -9.06 15.49
C GLN A 94 15.96 -9.45 14.09
N TYR A 95 14.84 -10.17 14.00
CA TYR A 95 14.35 -10.68 12.72
C TYR A 95 12.86 -10.46 12.58
N VAL A 96 12.44 -10.25 11.33
CA VAL A 96 11.06 -10.38 10.88
C VAL A 96 10.97 -11.58 9.94
N ASN A 97 10.02 -12.46 10.22
CA ASN A 97 9.67 -13.58 9.35
C ASN A 97 8.28 -13.35 8.78
N PHE A 98 8.15 -13.46 7.46
CA PHE A 98 6.89 -13.48 6.74
C PHE A 98 6.64 -14.89 6.22
N SER A 99 5.39 -15.35 6.24
CA SER A 99 4.98 -16.62 5.65
C SER A 99 3.56 -16.52 5.07
N LEU A 100 3.37 -17.11 3.91
CA LEU A 100 2.12 -17.18 3.16
C LEU A 100 1.79 -18.65 2.89
N TYR A 101 0.56 -19.06 3.23
CA TYR A 101 0.09 -20.42 3.10
C TYR A 101 -1.17 -20.49 2.25
N SER A 102 -1.30 -21.53 1.44
CA SER A 102 -2.60 -21.98 0.95
C SER A 102 -3.45 -22.50 2.10
N VAL A 103 -4.75 -22.62 1.88
CA VAL A 103 -5.69 -23.11 2.88
C VAL A 103 -6.66 -24.11 2.26
N ASP A 104 -7.14 -25.03 3.10
CA ASP A 104 -8.22 -25.95 2.77
C ASP A 104 -9.61 -25.30 2.86
N ALA A 105 -10.65 -26.08 2.66
CA ALA A 105 -12.05 -25.61 2.72
C ALA A 105 -12.47 -25.13 4.12
N GLU A 106 -11.81 -25.61 5.16
CA GLU A 106 -12.02 -25.27 6.57
C GLU A 106 -11.12 -24.11 7.04
N ASP A 107 -10.41 -23.43 6.11
CA ASP A 107 -9.48 -22.33 6.41
C ASP A 107 -8.20 -22.75 7.18
N ASN A 108 -7.85 -24.03 7.22
CA ASN A 108 -6.59 -24.47 7.79
C ASN A 108 -5.43 -24.28 6.81
N PRO A 109 -4.25 -23.84 7.28
CA PRO A 109 -3.08 -23.71 6.42
C PRO A 109 -2.61 -25.08 5.95
N THR A 110 -2.33 -25.18 4.65
CA THR A 110 -1.81 -26.38 3.99
C THR A 110 -0.38 -26.16 3.51
N ASP A 111 -0.16 -25.68 2.31
CA ASP A 111 1.17 -25.56 1.71
C ASP A 111 1.79 -24.19 1.96
N LEU A 112 3.08 -24.17 2.23
CA LEU A 112 3.86 -22.94 2.29
C LEU A 112 4.12 -22.42 0.87
N ILE A 113 3.46 -21.33 0.50
CA ILE A 113 3.57 -20.71 -0.82
C ILE A 113 4.82 -19.83 -0.90
N TYR A 114 5.06 -19.02 0.14
CA TYR A 114 6.22 -18.13 0.20
C TYR A 114 6.63 -17.85 1.64
N ALA A 115 7.92 -17.77 1.88
CA ALA A 115 8.47 -17.30 3.14
C ALA A 115 9.71 -16.45 2.93
N SER A 116 9.88 -15.46 3.78
CA SER A 116 11.12 -14.66 3.85
C SER A 116 11.45 -14.33 5.29
N THR A 117 12.75 -14.21 5.57
CA THR A 117 13.24 -13.76 6.87
C THR A 117 14.30 -12.71 6.66
N SER A 118 14.13 -11.56 7.32
CA SER A 118 15.05 -10.42 7.21
C SER A 118 15.48 -9.94 8.59
N ARG A 119 16.67 -9.36 8.68
CA ARG A 119 17.09 -8.63 9.88
C ARG A 119 16.35 -7.29 9.97
N ILE A 120 16.07 -6.86 11.20
CA ILE A 120 15.47 -5.55 11.49
C ILE A 120 16.35 -4.78 12.47
N SER A 121 16.28 -3.44 12.40
CA SER A 121 17.07 -2.54 13.26
C SER A 121 16.48 -2.35 14.66
N GLY A 122 15.23 -2.77 14.86
CA GLY A 122 14.46 -2.46 16.08
C GLY A 122 13.67 -1.15 16.00
N GLU A 123 13.88 -0.36 14.96
CA GLU A 123 13.08 0.85 14.71
C GLU A 123 11.66 0.49 14.27
N GLY A 124 10.71 1.33 14.68
CA GLY A 124 9.32 1.20 14.25
C GLY A 124 9.09 1.78 12.86
N GLY A 125 8.02 1.35 12.20
CA GLY A 125 7.61 1.89 10.92
C GLY A 125 6.80 0.94 10.06
N LEU A 126 6.44 1.42 8.86
CA LEU A 126 5.77 0.63 7.85
C LEU A 126 6.79 -0.28 7.16
N ALA A 127 6.50 -1.58 7.13
CA ALA A 127 7.29 -2.58 6.44
C ALA A 127 6.44 -3.33 5.42
N SER A 128 7.10 -3.91 4.42
CA SER A 128 6.42 -4.65 3.35
C SER A 128 7.23 -5.81 2.82
N VAL A 129 6.55 -6.74 2.16
CA VAL A 129 7.14 -7.80 1.34
C VAL A 129 6.29 -8.01 0.10
N SER A 130 6.94 -8.14 -1.05
CA SER A 130 6.29 -8.50 -2.32
C SER A 130 6.62 -9.95 -2.67
N ILE A 131 5.64 -10.69 -3.20
CA ILE A 131 5.93 -11.99 -3.80
C ILE A 131 6.76 -11.74 -5.07
N PRO A 132 7.91 -12.41 -5.26
CA PRO A 132 8.69 -12.28 -6.47
C PRO A 132 7.90 -12.72 -7.71
N LYS A 133 8.03 -11.97 -8.81
CA LYS A 133 7.39 -12.31 -10.09
C LYS A 133 8.07 -13.47 -10.81
N GLU A 134 9.33 -13.70 -10.49
CA GLU A 134 10.18 -14.71 -11.13
C GLU A 134 10.79 -15.63 -10.06
N GLY A 135 11.04 -16.88 -10.41
CA GLY A 135 11.69 -17.87 -9.54
C GLY A 135 10.80 -19.06 -9.20
N THR A 136 11.14 -19.76 -8.12
CA THR A 136 10.45 -20.97 -7.64
C THR A 136 9.16 -20.68 -6.85
N THR A 137 8.83 -19.41 -6.64
CA THR A 137 7.65 -18.99 -5.87
C THR A 137 6.38 -19.15 -6.70
N GLN A 138 5.39 -19.82 -6.15
CA GLN A 138 4.08 -19.95 -6.79
C GLN A 138 3.34 -18.60 -6.72
N SER A 139 2.82 -18.16 -7.87
CA SER A 139 1.87 -17.05 -7.92
C SER A 139 0.55 -17.46 -7.27
N LEU A 140 -0.22 -16.49 -6.77
CA LEU A 140 -1.57 -16.76 -6.28
C LEU A 140 -2.48 -17.21 -7.44
N GLU A 141 -3.35 -18.16 -7.16
CA GLU A 141 -4.34 -18.66 -8.11
C GLU A 141 -5.66 -17.91 -7.96
N ALA A 142 -6.28 -17.59 -9.10
CA ALA A 142 -7.54 -16.84 -9.15
C ALA A 142 -8.65 -17.55 -8.36
N GLY A 143 -9.37 -16.77 -7.55
CA GLY A 143 -10.47 -17.23 -6.70
C GLY A 143 -10.03 -17.93 -5.42
N LYS A 144 -8.73 -18.19 -5.20
CA LYS A 144 -8.24 -18.82 -3.99
C LYS A 144 -7.92 -17.81 -2.91
N SER A 145 -8.17 -18.22 -1.65
CA SER A 145 -7.78 -17.49 -0.44
C SER A 145 -6.49 -18.07 0.13
N TYR A 146 -5.74 -17.20 0.78
CA TYR A 146 -4.47 -17.53 1.41
C TYR A 146 -4.40 -16.88 2.77
N ARG A 147 -3.69 -17.51 3.71
CA ARG A 147 -3.39 -16.96 5.02
C ARG A 147 -1.94 -16.56 5.11
N TRP A 148 -1.67 -15.34 5.55
CA TRP A 148 -0.32 -14.85 5.77
C TRP A 148 -0.08 -14.43 7.20
N MET A 149 1.16 -14.51 7.62
CA MET A 149 1.59 -14.16 8.96
C MET A 149 2.91 -13.40 8.92
N VAL A 150 3.03 -12.40 9.76
CA VAL A 150 4.29 -11.76 10.09
C VAL A 150 4.64 -12.05 11.54
N ARG A 151 5.91 -12.33 11.81
CA ARG A 151 6.40 -12.67 13.15
C ARG A 151 7.73 -11.96 13.43
N LEU A 152 7.82 -11.29 14.58
CA LEU A 152 9.07 -10.74 15.07
C LEU A 152 9.76 -11.79 15.96
N LEU A 153 11.05 -12.06 15.71
CA LEU A 153 11.83 -13.12 16.34
C LEU A 153 13.08 -12.54 17.02
N CYS A 154 13.44 -13.03 18.20
CA CYS A 154 14.66 -12.65 18.90
C CYS A 154 15.91 -13.21 18.24
N SER A 155 15.81 -14.42 17.66
CA SER A 155 16.87 -15.05 16.90
C SER A 155 16.32 -15.71 15.64
N GLY A 156 17.19 -15.98 14.66
CA GLY A 156 16.78 -16.62 13.40
C GLY A 156 16.22 -18.05 13.55
N ASN A 157 16.49 -18.70 14.67
CA ASN A 157 16.03 -20.07 14.96
C ASN A 157 14.79 -20.11 15.85
N ASP A 158 14.28 -18.98 16.31
CA ASP A 158 13.10 -18.93 17.16
C ASP A 158 11.85 -19.30 16.36
N ARG A 159 11.01 -20.13 17.01
CA ARG A 159 9.70 -20.48 16.47
C ARG A 159 8.56 -19.68 17.11
N ARG A 160 8.86 -18.95 18.17
CA ARG A 160 7.91 -18.14 18.95
C ARG A 160 8.33 -16.68 18.90
N GLY A 161 7.34 -15.79 18.85
CA GLY A 161 7.59 -14.35 18.79
C GLY A 161 6.28 -13.56 18.80
N LEU A 162 6.39 -12.25 18.65
CA LEU A 162 5.22 -11.40 18.46
C LEU A 162 4.71 -11.60 17.04
N SER A 163 3.46 -12.02 16.87
CA SER A 163 2.92 -12.37 15.54
C SER A 163 1.56 -11.72 15.28
N ALA A 164 1.35 -11.32 14.04
CA ALA A 164 0.08 -10.84 13.49
C ALA A 164 -0.20 -11.52 12.16
N MET A 165 -1.47 -11.61 11.75
CA MET A 165 -1.88 -12.33 10.54
C MET A 165 -2.99 -11.61 9.81
N GLY A 166 -3.16 -11.99 8.55
CA GLY A 166 -4.24 -11.56 7.69
C GLY A 166 -4.54 -12.57 6.60
N TRP A 167 -5.59 -12.28 5.84
CA TRP A 167 -6.05 -13.12 4.74
C TRP A 167 -6.10 -12.31 3.46
N ILE A 168 -5.78 -12.97 2.35
CA ILE A 168 -5.83 -12.38 1.02
C ILE A 168 -6.55 -13.33 0.07
N THR A 169 -7.39 -12.78 -0.79
CA THR A 169 -8.02 -13.55 -1.88
C THR A 169 -7.62 -12.89 -3.20
N TYR A 170 -7.06 -13.67 -4.10
CA TYR A 170 -6.72 -13.18 -5.43
C TYR A 170 -7.94 -13.24 -6.34
N THR A 171 -8.33 -12.10 -6.86
CA THR A 171 -9.43 -11.95 -7.81
C THR A 171 -8.93 -11.10 -8.99
N PRO A 172 -8.73 -11.66 -10.18
CA PRO A 172 -8.34 -10.87 -11.34
C PRO A 172 -9.32 -9.72 -11.59
N PRO A 173 -8.84 -8.54 -12.01
CA PRO A 173 -9.72 -7.40 -12.26
C PRO A 173 -10.65 -7.69 -13.43
N SER A 174 -11.92 -7.30 -13.30
CA SER A 174 -12.87 -7.33 -14.42
C SER A 174 -12.45 -6.34 -15.51
N PRO A 175 -12.92 -6.49 -16.77
CA PRO A 175 -12.69 -5.51 -17.83
C PRO A 175 -13.18 -4.10 -17.45
N GLN A 176 -14.28 -4.01 -16.71
CA GLN A 176 -14.80 -2.72 -16.22
C GLN A 176 -13.83 -2.07 -15.24
N LEU A 177 -13.32 -2.82 -14.26
CA LEU A 177 -12.33 -2.32 -13.30
C LEU A 177 -11.04 -1.91 -14.01
N ALA A 178 -10.57 -2.70 -14.98
CA ALA A 178 -9.38 -2.36 -15.77
C ALA A 178 -9.54 -1.01 -16.51
N ASN A 179 -10.71 -0.73 -17.06
CA ASN A 179 -11.00 0.56 -17.69
C ASN A 179 -11.00 1.71 -16.67
N GLN A 180 -11.58 1.52 -15.47
CA GLN A 180 -11.56 2.53 -14.41
C GLN A 180 -10.12 2.83 -13.94
N LEU A 181 -9.29 1.81 -13.79
CA LEU A 181 -7.87 1.94 -13.41
C LEU A 181 -7.01 2.67 -14.45
N ALA A 182 -7.43 2.66 -15.71
CA ALA A 182 -6.73 3.36 -16.79
C ALA A 182 -6.91 4.89 -16.75
N VAL A 183 -8.01 5.38 -16.18
CA VAL A 183 -8.39 6.80 -16.20
C VAL A 183 -8.54 7.44 -14.82
N GLY A 184 -8.74 6.65 -13.77
CA GLY A 184 -8.97 7.12 -12.41
C GLY A 184 -7.71 7.14 -11.54
N ASN A 185 -7.87 7.68 -10.31
CA ASN A 185 -6.89 7.49 -9.26
C ASN A 185 -6.91 6.01 -8.85
N LYS A 186 -5.82 5.30 -9.07
CA LYS A 186 -5.77 3.85 -8.84
C LYS A 186 -6.08 3.47 -7.40
N ALA A 187 -5.57 4.23 -6.42
CA ALA A 187 -5.82 3.94 -5.01
C ALA A 187 -7.32 3.98 -4.67
N ASP A 188 -8.04 4.99 -5.17
CA ASP A 188 -9.47 5.14 -4.93
C ASP A 188 -10.27 4.05 -5.65
N VAL A 189 -9.95 3.81 -6.93
CA VAL A 189 -10.61 2.78 -7.73
C VAL A 189 -10.46 1.39 -7.09
N TYR A 190 -9.27 1.05 -6.60
CA TYR A 190 -9.04 -0.20 -5.89
C TYR A 190 -9.81 -0.25 -4.56
N ALA A 191 -9.77 0.83 -3.77
CA ALA A 191 -10.45 0.89 -2.48
C ALA A 191 -11.97 0.73 -2.63
N GLU A 192 -12.59 1.44 -3.56
CA GLU A 192 -14.03 1.35 -3.86
C GLU A 192 -14.44 -0.03 -4.38
N ALA A 193 -13.57 -0.68 -5.15
CA ALA A 193 -13.81 -2.01 -5.69
C ALA A 193 -13.45 -3.16 -4.72
N GLY A 194 -12.97 -2.85 -3.49
CA GLY A 194 -12.64 -3.84 -2.47
C GLY A 194 -11.26 -4.47 -2.58
N TYR A 195 -10.43 -4.02 -3.51
CA TYR A 195 -9.06 -4.51 -3.70
C TYR A 195 -8.09 -3.85 -2.72
N TRP A 196 -8.19 -4.28 -1.48
CA TRP A 196 -7.49 -3.69 -0.33
C TRP A 196 -5.97 -3.62 -0.51
N TYR A 197 -5.36 -4.72 -0.91
CA TYR A 197 -3.89 -4.82 -1.00
C TYR A 197 -3.32 -3.89 -2.06
N ASP A 198 -4.04 -3.74 -3.17
CA ASP A 198 -3.63 -2.86 -4.26
C ASP A 198 -3.85 -1.39 -3.89
N ALA A 199 -4.95 -1.06 -3.19
CA ALA A 199 -5.19 0.30 -2.67
C ALA A 199 -4.10 0.73 -1.68
N VAL A 200 -3.74 -0.13 -0.72
CA VAL A 200 -2.65 0.14 0.23
C VAL A 200 -1.31 0.29 -0.49
N GLN A 201 -1.03 -0.57 -1.47
CA GLN A 201 0.21 -0.51 -2.24
C GLN A 201 0.34 0.81 -3.00
N GLU A 202 -0.69 1.24 -3.72
CA GLU A 202 -0.69 2.51 -4.46
C GLU A 202 -0.45 3.70 -3.52
N LEU A 203 -1.15 3.77 -2.39
CA LEU A 203 -0.96 4.87 -1.43
C LEU A 203 0.42 4.81 -0.74
N ALA A 204 0.91 3.63 -0.38
CA ALA A 204 2.23 3.49 0.22
C ALA A 204 3.35 3.94 -0.74
N GLN A 205 3.24 3.60 -2.03
CA GLN A 205 4.18 4.04 -3.07
C GLN A 205 4.11 5.56 -3.29
N GLN A 206 2.91 6.14 -3.35
CA GLN A 206 2.72 7.59 -3.47
C GLN A 206 3.32 8.32 -2.26
N LYS A 207 3.13 7.77 -1.05
CA LYS A 207 3.66 8.33 0.19
C LYS A 207 5.20 8.25 0.25
N GLN A 208 5.77 7.17 -0.23
CA GLN A 208 7.23 7.02 -0.34
C GLN A 208 7.83 8.02 -1.36
N ALA A 209 7.16 8.24 -2.49
CA ALA A 209 7.60 9.18 -3.52
C ALA A 209 7.43 10.64 -3.07
N ASN A 210 6.38 10.97 -2.32
CA ASN A 210 6.02 12.32 -1.91
C ASN A 210 5.59 12.36 -0.43
N PRO A 211 6.48 12.17 0.54
CA PRO A 211 6.13 12.00 1.96
C PRO A 211 5.49 13.23 2.59
N THR A 212 5.74 14.42 2.04
CA THR A 212 5.18 15.69 2.53
C THR A 212 3.92 16.14 1.79
N SER A 213 3.40 15.36 0.84
CA SER A 213 2.19 15.71 0.10
C SER A 213 0.95 15.69 1.00
N PRO A 214 0.26 16.84 1.22
CA PRO A 214 -0.95 16.87 2.02
C PRO A 214 -2.06 15.97 1.47
N ALA A 215 -2.22 15.91 0.14
CA ALA A 215 -3.23 15.09 -0.52
C ALA A 215 -3.00 13.60 -0.28
N VAL A 216 -1.75 13.12 -0.43
CA VAL A 216 -1.41 11.71 -0.20
C VAL A 216 -1.57 11.34 1.29
N ASN A 217 -1.15 12.24 2.20
CA ASN A 217 -1.29 12.02 3.63
C ASN A 217 -2.76 11.99 4.06
N GLN A 218 -3.61 12.83 3.45
CA GLN A 218 -5.04 12.83 3.70
C GLN A 218 -5.70 11.54 3.18
N ALA A 219 -5.38 11.11 1.95
CA ALA A 219 -5.92 9.86 1.38
C ALA A 219 -5.51 8.63 2.21
N TRP A 220 -4.24 8.58 2.68
CA TRP A 220 -3.78 7.54 3.59
C TRP A 220 -4.58 7.52 4.89
N LYS A 221 -4.77 8.70 5.50
CA LYS A 221 -5.54 8.85 6.72
C LYS A 221 -6.98 8.36 6.54
N GLU A 222 -7.65 8.82 5.50
CA GLU A 222 -9.04 8.44 5.20
C GLU A 222 -9.19 6.93 4.99
N LEU A 223 -8.24 6.30 4.26
CA LEU A 223 -8.24 4.86 4.09
C LEU A 223 -8.07 4.12 5.42
N MET A 224 -7.12 4.55 6.27
CA MET A 224 -6.85 3.90 7.56
C MET A 224 -7.98 4.09 8.58
N GLU A 225 -8.66 5.24 8.55
CA GLU A 225 -9.75 5.58 9.48
C GLU A 225 -11.13 5.10 8.99
N SER A 226 -11.25 4.61 7.75
CA SER A 226 -12.53 4.20 7.19
C SER A 226 -13.23 3.15 8.06
N GLU A 227 -14.56 3.13 8.03
CA GLU A 227 -15.43 2.31 8.90
C GLU A 227 -15.08 0.81 8.86
N PHE A 228 -14.74 0.30 7.68
CA PHE A 228 -14.40 -1.11 7.46
C PHE A 228 -12.94 -1.44 7.73
N VAL A 229 -12.09 -0.45 7.99
CA VAL A 229 -10.65 -0.63 8.24
C VAL A 229 -10.29 -0.46 9.70
N GLN A 230 -10.58 0.69 10.29
CA GLN A 230 -10.34 0.99 11.71
C GLN A 230 -8.87 0.74 12.15
N LEU A 231 -7.93 1.29 11.39
CA LEU A 231 -6.50 1.34 11.70
C LEU A 231 -6.07 2.77 12.09
N ASN A 232 -6.91 3.48 12.83
CA ASN A 232 -6.75 4.91 13.18
C ASN A 232 -5.36 5.25 13.75
N GLN A 233 -4.77 4.33 14.51
CA GLN A 233 -3.43 4.53 15.07
C GLN A 233 -2.30 4.51 14.02
N LEU A 234 -2.60 4.09 12.79
CA LEU A 234 -1.67 4.10 11.64
C LEU A 234 -1.96 5.24 10.65
N ALA A 235 -2.96 6.05 10.93
CA ALA A 235 -3.38 7.14 10.05
C ALA A 235 -2.34 8.27 9.92
N ALA A 236 -1.45 8.39 10.89
CA ALA A 236 -0.39 9.40 10.93
C ALA A 236 0.99 8.91 10.40
N LEU A 237 1.08 7.67 9.91
CA LEU A 237 2.32 7.11 9.34
C LEU A 237 2.82 7.87 8.13
#